data_1876c767ef8956ba51cc9291c050c28a
#
_entry.id   1876c767ef8956ba51cc9291c050c28a
#
_cell.length_a   1.000
_cell.length_b   1.000
_cell.length_c   1.000
_cell.angle_alpha   90.00
_cell.angle_beta   90.00
_cell.angle_gamma   90.00
#
_symmetry.space_group_name_H-M   'P 1'
#
loop_
_entity.id
_entity.type
_entity.pdbx_description
1 polymer ?
#
loop_
_entity_poly.entity_id
_entity_poly.type
_entity_poly.pdbx_seq_one_letter_code
_entity_poly.pdbx_strand_id
1 'polypeptide(L)'
;MLRKMMLILMGVMLLVSRSSAERPSINLELDSNQLIVFSATDIKAIAPVLNEFRAKNPTIKLEYHEFNTQELDRAIRAKPLNEQPDVVISSAMDLQVRLVNDGYAQPVLGDAVAALPSWANWRNEVVGFTYEPIVFVYNKQAFQNKAVPQTHESLASTMRVEDTFFAHRVGSYDARRSGIGYLVATQDEVTSSISGRLQESLGRARTKVYGQTARLLDDIATGKLIFGYNLLGPYSFAREKQDERIGVVIPQDYALVVSRAAFISKQAKHAINAQRFVNFLISKEGQDVINKKSELVGLHPDIDALVSQQGVEDQTINFHPIPLGPALMVYLDDSKRRRFIKAWESALLSIKPTP
;
A
#
# COMPACT_ATOMS: atom_id res chain seq x y z
N MET A 1 -72.76 56.32 0.05
CA MET A 1 -71.81 56.23 -1.04
C MET A 1 -70.76 55.17 -0.67
N LEU A 2 -70.89 54.00 -1.28
CA LEU A 2 -70.02 52.85 -1.01
C LEU A 2 -68.80 52.94 -1.95
N ARG A 3 -67.60 52.84 -1.38
CA ARG A 3 -66.34 52.55 -2.12
C ARG A 3 -65.87 51.16 -1.77
N LYS A 4 -65.96 50.28 -2.73
CA LYS A 4 -65.39 48.90 -2.69
C LYS A 4 -63.88 48.96 -2.72
N MET A 5 -63.26 48.33 -1.74
CA MET A 5 -61.81 48.11 -1.69
C MET A 5 -61.54 46.65 -2.08
N MET A 6 -60.91 46.45 -3.25
CA MET A 6 -60.58 45.16 -3.81
C MET A 6 -59.17 44.74 -3.30
N LEU A 7 -59.11 43.67 -2.46
CA LEU A 7 -57.84 43.07 -2.07
C LEU A 7 -57.32 42.19 -3.20
N ILE A 8 -56.11 42.50 -3.64
CA ILE A 8 -55.34 41.65 -4.56
C ILE A 8 -54.48 40.74 -3.69
N LEU A 9 -54.77 39.42 -3.66
CA LEU A 9 -53.93 38.39 -3.10
C LEU A 9 -52.84 38.05 -4.12
N MET A 10 -51.60 38.44 -3.84
CA MET A 10 -50.41 38.06 -4.67
C MET A 10 -49.88 36.76 -4.10
N GLY A 11 -50.20 35.64 -4.73
CA GLY A 11 -49.64 34.33 -4.40
C GLY A 11 -48.19 34.22 -4.83
N VAL A 12 -47.26 34.16 -3.91
CA VAL A 12 -45.85 33.83 -4.14
C VAL A 12 -45.73 32.32 -4.35
N MET A 13 -45.56 31.91 -5.58
CA MET A 13 -45.29 30.53 -5.96
C MET A 13 -43.81 30.27 -5.73
N LEU A 14 -43.44 29.62 -4.63
CA LEU A 14 -42.09 29.13 -4.37
C LEU A 14 -41.80 27.96 -5.34
N LEU A 15 -41.03 28.23 -6.37
CA LEU A 15 -40.40 27.23 -7.22
C LEU A 15 -39.30 26.55 -6.41
N VAL A 16 -39.60 25.39 -5.83
CA VAL A 16 -38.58 24.48 -5.29
C VAL A 16 -37.93 23.79 -6.52
N SER A 17 -36.80 24.32 -6.97
CA SER A 17 -35.96 23.61 -7.95
C SER A 17 -35.35 22.39 -7.26
N ARG A 18 -35.88 21.20 -7.52
CA ARG A 18 -35.22 19.94 -7.21
C ARG A 18 -33.99 19.85 -8.09
N SER A 19 -32.83 20.10 -7.54
CA SER A 19 -31.56 19.68 -8.09
C SER A 19 -31.58 18.15 -8.12
N SER A 20 -31.89 17.57 -9.26
CA SER A 20 -31.64 16.17 -9.54
C SER A 20 -30.11 16.02 -9.62
N ALA A 21 -29.49 15.43 -8.60
CA ALA A 21 -28.12 14.97 -8.71
C ALA A 21 -28.06 14.00 -9.90
N GLU A 22 -27.41 14.42 -10.97
CA GLU A 22 -27.14 13.56 -12.13
C GLU A 22 -26.37 12.35 -11.62
N ARG A 23 -26.96 11.17 -11.74
CA ARG A 23 -26.23 9.91 -11.58
C ARG A 23 -25.15 9.88 -12.65
N PRO A 24 -23.90 9.56 -12.31
CA PRO A 24 -22.84 9.45 -13.31
C PRO A 24 -23.28 8.40 -14.35
N SER A 25 -23.58 8.85 -15.56
CA SER A 25 -23.88 7.95 -16.69
C SER A 25 -22.57 7.33 -17.15
N ILE A 26 -22.43 6.02 -16.96
CA ILE A 26 -21.36 5.25 -17.59
C ILE A 26 -21.67 5.21 -19.08
N ASN A 27 -20.74 5.66 -19.89
CA ASN A 27 -20.91 5.66 -21.34
C ASN A 27 -20.77 4.23 -21.86
N LEU A 28 -21.88 3.54 -22.09
CA LEU A 28 -21.96 2.11 -22.40
C LEU A 28 -21.45 1.74 -23.82
N GLU A 29 -21.14 2.73 -24.65
CA GLU A 29 -20.84 2.49 -26.09
C GLU A 29 -19.35 2.14 -26.37
N LEU A 30 -18.44 2.22 -25.38
CA LEU A 30 -17.00 2.05 -25.57
C LEU A 30 -16.40 0.81 -24.92
N ASP A 31 -17.20 -0.10 -24.39
CA ASP A 31 -16.67 -1.29 -23.70
C ASP A 31 -16.27 -2.37 -24.72
N SER A 32 -15.09 -2.19 -25.30
CA SER A 32 -14.43 -3.31 -25.98
C SER A 32 -14.11 -4.40 -24.94
N ASN A 33 -14.01 -5.68 -25.37
CA ASN A 33 -13.69 -6.81 -24.50
C ASN A 33 -12.23 -6.76 -23.97
N GLN A 34 -11.80 -5.60 -23.48
CA GLN A 34 -10.45 -5.35 -22.99
C GLN A 34 -10.45 -4.79 -21.57
N LEU A 35 -9.36 -5.00 -20.84
CA LEU A 35 -9.08 -4.40 -19.54
C LEU A 35 -7.58 -4.19 -19.42
N ILE A 36 -7.15 -2.96 -19.21
CA ILE A 36 -5.75 -2.58 -19.07
C ILE A 36 -5.47 -2.21 -17.62
N VAL A 37 -4.57 -2.97 -16.97
CA VAL A 37 -4.19 -2.78 -15.57
C VAL A 37 -2.72 -2.38 -15.48
N PHE A 38 -2.43 -1.22 -14.91
CA PHE A 38 -1.08 -0.83 -14.51
C PHE A 38 -0.91 -1.05 -13.01
N SER A 39 0.14 -1.76 -12.63
CA SER A 39 0.30 -2.19 -11.25
C SER A 39 1.74 -2.17 -10.76
N ALA A 40 1.93 -1.79 -9.51
CA ALA A 40 3.18 -1.98 -8.79
C ALA A 40 3.17 -3.26 -7.92
N THR A 41 2.51 -4.30 -8.42
CA THR A 41 2.50 -5.65 -7.81
C THR A 41 3.17 -6.62 -8.77
N ASP A 42 4.13 -7.39 -8.28
CA ASP A 42 4.81 -8.42 -9.09
C ASP A 42 3.78 -9.39 -9.65
N ILE A 43 3.84 -9.65 -10.95
CA ILE A 43 2.91 -10.54 -11.65
C ILE A 43 2.82 -11.91 -10.99
N LYS A 44 3.95 -12.44 -10.49
CA LYS A 44 4.00 -13.73 -9.81
C LYS A 44 3.08 -13.76 -8.58
N ALA A 45 3.05 -12.69 -7.80
CA ALA A 45 2.26 -12.62 -6.57
C ALA A 45 0.76 -12.54 -6.84
N ILE A 46 0.33 -11.86 -7.91
CA ILE A 46 -1.08 -11.62 -8.21
C ILE A 46 -1.64 -12.56 -9.30
N ALA A 47 -0.79 -13.32 -10.01
CA ALA A 47 -1.21 -14.16 -11.13
C ALA A 47 -2.40 -15.09 -10.84
N PRO A 48 -2.52 -15.75 -9.67
CA PRO A 48 -3.69 -16.58 -9.36
C PRO A 48 -4.99 -15.78 -9.36
N VAL A 49 -4.97 -14.52 -8.90
CA VAL A 49 -6.12 -13.62 -8.87
C VAL A 49 -6.52 -13.21 -10.29
N LEU A 50 -5.54 -12.85 -11.13
CA LEU A 50 -5.77 -12.50 -12.53
C LEU A 50 -6.33 -13.69 -13.31
N ASN A 51 -5.82 -14.89 -13.07
CA ASN A 51 -6.27 -16.11 -13.74
C ASN A 51 -7.70 -16.49 -13.34
N GLU A 52 -8.06 -16.35 -12.06
CA GLU A 52 -9.44 -16.57 -11.62
C GLU A 52 -10.41 -15.57 -12.24
N PHE A 53 -10.02 -14.28 -12.28
CA PHE A 53 -10.82 -13.27 -12.93
C PHE A 53 -11.03 -13.57 -14.42
N ARG A 54 -9.97 -13.97 -15.16
CA ARG A 54 -10.05 -14.37 -16.58
C ARG A 54 -10.95 -15.58 -16.77
N ALA A 55 -10.86 -16.59 -15.92
CA ALA A 55 -11.71 -17.78 -16.00
C ALA A 55 -13.21 -17.45 -15.88
N LYS A 56 -13.56 -16.46 -15.05
CA LYS A 56 -14.93 -15.99 -14.86
C LYS A 56 -15.40 -15.01 -15.92
N ASN A 57 -14.48 -14.36 -16.61
CA ASN A 57 -14.74 -13.35 -17.62
C ASN A 57 -13.99 -13.68 -18.92
N PRO A 58 -14.30 -14.84 -19.59
CA PRO A 58 -13.49 -15.35 -20.70
C PRO A 58 -13.52 -14.43 -21.95
N THR A 59 -14.49 -13.53 -22.04
CA THR A 59 -14.58 -12.54 -23.12
C THR A 59 -13.68 -11.32 -22.89
N ILE A 60 -13.19 -11.08 -21.66
CA ILE A 60 -12.36 -9.94 -21.33
C ILE A 60 -10.88 -10.26 -21.55
N LYS A 61 -10.26 -9.56 -22.49
CA LYS A 61 -8.81 -9.59 -22.71
C LYS A 61 -8.13 -8.69 -21.66
N LEU A 62 -7.62 -9.29 -20.59
CA LEU A 62 -6.90 -8.56 -19.53
C LEU A 62 -5.42 -8.41 -19.90
N GLU A 63 -4.96 -7.17 -19.97
CA GLU A 63 -3.57 -6.78 -20.12
C GLU A 63 -3.04 -6.24 -18.79
N TYR A 64 -1.92 -6.77 -18.32
CA TYR A 64 -1.32 -6.39 -17.05
C TYR A 64 0.11 -5.90 -17.28
N HIS A 65 0.40 -4.68 -16.80
CA HIS A 65 1.72 -4.05 -16.91
C HIS A 65 2.30 -3.81 -15.54
N GLU A 66 3.48 -4.37 -15.30
CA GLU A 66 4.19 -4.27 -14.03
C GLU A 66 5.14 -3.08 -14.01
N PHE A 67 5.16 -2.37 -12.88
CA PHE A 67 6.01 -1.21 -12.61
C PHE A 67 6.55 -1.29 -11.18
N ASN A 68 7.57 -0.51 -10.85
CA ASN A 68 7.78 -0.14 -9.45
C ASN A 68 6.86 1.03 -9.03
N THR A 69 6.72 1.24 -7.72
CA THR A 69 5.74 2.19 -7.16
C THR A 69 5.92 3.64 -7.65
N GLN A 70 7.16 4.13 -7.76
CA GLN A 70 7.43 5.49 -8.25
C GLN A 70 7.36 5.60 -9.77
N GLU A 71 7.73 4.55 -10.49
CA GLU A 71 7.60 4.52 -11.95
C GLU A 71 6.14 4.53 -12.38
N LEU A 72 5.29 3.80 -11.65
CA LEU A 72 3.85 3.82 -11.86
C LEU A 72 3.28 5.23 -11.71
N ASP A 73 3.55 5.92 -10.59
CA ASP A 73 3.08 7.30 -10.38
C ASP A 73 3.52 8.23 -11.51
N ARG A 74 4.79 8.13 -11.94
CA ARG A 74 5.30 8.92 -13.07
C ARG A 74 4.63 8.56 -14.39
N ALA A 75 4.42 7.27 -14.66
CA ALA A 75 3.78 6.82 -15.88
C ALA A 75 2.33 7.32 -15.99
N ILE A 76 1.59 7.31 -14.87
CA ILE A 76 0.24 7.86 -14.81
C ILE A 76 0.24 9.37 -15.03
N ARG A 77 1.13 10.12 -14.36
CA ARG A 77 1.21 11.59 -14.51
C ARG A 77 1.70 12.06 -15.88
N ALA A 78 2.46 11.23 -16.58
CA ALA A 78 2.97 11.56 -17.91
C ALA A 78 1.94 11.41 -19.03
N LYS A 79 0.80 10.75 -18.77
CA LYS A 79 -0.25 10.49 -19.77
C LYS A 79 -1.45 11.41 -19.59
N PRO A 80 -2.08 11.87 -20.67
CA PRO A 80 -3.37 12.56 -20.58
C PRO A 80 -4.46 11.60 -20.04
N LEU A 81 -5.54 12.17 -19.47
CA LEU A 81 -6.57 11.37 -18.78
C LEU A 81 -7.23 10.34 -19.70
N ASN A 82 -7.40 10.63 -20.99
CA ASN A 82 -8.01 9.73 -21.98
C ASN A 82 -7.05 8.63 -22.49
N GLU A 83 -5.79 8.61 -22.05
CA GLU A 83 -4.79 7.60 -22.38
C GLU A 83 -4.35 6.78 -21.16
N GLN A 84 -5.04 6.97 -20.03
CA GLN A 84 -4.78 6.22 -18.82
C GLN A 84 -5.15 4.74 -18.97
N PRO A 85 -4.50 3.82 -18.21
CA PRO A 85 -5.01 2.46 -18.06
C PRO A 85 -6.40 2.49 -17.42
N ASP A 86 -7.13 1.38 -17.48
CA ASP A 86 -8.45 1.30 -16.86
C ASP A 86 -8.36 1.23 -15.32
N VAL A 87 -7.40 0.46 -14.81
CA VAL A 87 -7.18 0.27 -13.37
C VAL A 87 -5.73 0.51 -13.02
N VAL A 88 -5.49 1.18 -11.89
CA VAL A 88 -4.15 1.43 -11.33
C VAL A 88 -4.07 0.83 -9.93
N ILE A 89 -3.01 0.03 -9.67
CA ILE A 89 -2.80 -0.67 -8.40
C ILE A 89 -1.39 -0.36 -7.85
N SER A 90 -1.31 0.03 -6.57
CA SER A 90 -0.01 0.25 -5.91
C SER A 90 -0.07 0.04 -4.40
N SER A 91 1.04 -0.41 -3.81
CA SER A 91 1.26 -0.43 -2.36
C SER A 91 1.72 0.93 -1.80
N ALA A 92 2.13 1.88 -2.66
CA ALA A 92 2.42 3.26 -2.24
C ALA A 92 1.08 4.03 -2.11
N MET A 93 0.40 3.80 -0.98
CA MET A 93 -0.94 4.34 -0.71
C MET A 93 -0.99 5.86 -0.78
N ASP A 94 0.06 6.54 -0.35
CA ASP A 94 0.21 8.00 -0.40
C ASP A 94 0.17 8.52 -1.84
N LEU A 95 0.91 7.88 -2.75
CA LEU A 95 0.91 8.24 -4.17
C LEU A 95 -0.45 7.97 -4.82
N GLN A 96 -1.12 6.86 -4.47
CA GLN A 96 -2.47 6.55 -4.94
C GLN A 96 -3.49 7.60 -4.47
N VAL A 97 -3.48 7.93 -3.17
CA VAL A 97 -4.36 8.97 -2.62
C VAL A 97 -4.11 10.31 -3.29
N ARG A 98 -2.85 10.68 -3.56
CA ARG A 98 -2.51 11.92 -4.28
C ARG A 98 -3.07 11.92 -5.72
N LEU A 99 -2.91 10.82 -6.47
CA LEU A 99 -3.49 10.71 -7.82
C LEU A 99 -5.00 10.89 -7.80
N VAL A 100 -5.69 10.24 -6.85
CA VAL A 100 -7.14 10.36 -6.68
C VAL A 100 -7.54 11.79 -6.30
N ASN A 101 -6.79 12.43 -5.38
CA ASN A 101 -7.03 13.83 -5.02
C ASN A 101 -6.85 14.78 -6.20
N ASP A 102 -5.91 14.48 -7.08
CA ASP A 102 -5.61 15.25 -8.30
C ASP A 102 -6.62 14.95 -9.44
N GLY A 103 -7.66 14.14 -9.20
CA GLY A 103 -8.76 13.91 -10.13
C GLY A 103 -8.52 12.80 -11.16
N TYR A 104 -7.57 11.90 -10.94
CA TYR A 104 -7.29 10.78 -11.84
C TYR A 104 -8.28 9.61 -11.72
N ALA A 105 -9.14 9.59 -10.70
CA ALA A 105 -10.03 8.47 -10.41
C ALA A 105 -11.51 8.79 -10.65
N GLN A 106 -12.31 7.73 -10.82
CA GLN A 106 -13.75 7.73 -10.72
C GLN A 106 -14.22 6.79 -9.62
N PRO A 107 -15.44 6.95 -9.06
CA PRO A 107 -15.93 6.09 -7.99
C PRO A 107 -16.03 4.62 -8.41
N VAL A 108 -15.66 3.73 -7.52
CA VAL A 108 -15.98 2.31 -7.57
C VAL A 108 -17.42 2.15 -7.10
N LEU A 109 -18.25 1.48 -7.91
CA LEU A 109 -19.67 1.27 -7.67
C LEU A 109 -19.91 -0.16 -7.21
N GLY A 110 -20.95 -0.38 -6.40
CA GLY A 110 -21.40 -1.70 -5.99
C GLY A 110 -21.36 -1.90 -4.46
N ASP A 111 -22.02 -2.97 -3.99
CA ASP A 111 -22.20 -3.23 -2.56
C ASP A 111 -20.90 -3.65 -1.86
N ALA A 112 -19.97 -4.24 -2.60
CA ALA A 112 -18.67 -4.66 -2.05
C ALA A 112 -17.85 -3.50 -1.48
N VAL A 113 -17.96 -2.30 -2.08
CA VAL A 113 -17.29 -1.08 -1.58
C VAL A 113 -17.84 -0.65 -0.22
N ALA A 114 -19.16 -0.79 -0.01
CA ALA A 114 -19.79 -0.41 1.26
C ALA A 114 -19.40 -1.35 2.42
N ALA A 115 -18.96 -2.57 2.11
CA ALA A 115 -18.51 -3.55 3.10
C ALA A 115 -17.02 -3.40 3.49
N LEU A 116 -16.28 -2.50 2.84
CA LEU A 116 -14.86 -2.30 3.15
C LEU A 116 -14.66 -1.68 4.53
N PRO A 117 -13.59 -2.06 5.25
CA PRO A 117 -13.16 -1.35 6.44
C PRO A 117 -12.88 0.11 6.11
N SER A 118 -13.20 1.02 7.04
CA SER A 118 -13.06 2.47 6.81
C SER A 118 -11.63 2.91 6.48
N TRP A 119 -10.61 2.19 6.99
CA TRP A 119 -9.21 2.46 6.68
C TRP A 119 -8.83 2.08 5.23
N ALA A 120 -9.57 1.15 4.60
CA ALA A 120 -9.31 0.64 3.26
C ALA A 120 -10.17 1.31 2.17
N ASN A 121 -10.87 2.40 2.47
CA ASN A 121 -11.71 3.10 1.51
C ASN A 121 -11.59 4.61 1.68
N TRP A 122 -11.35 5.33 0.59
CA TRP A 122 -11.44 6.78 0.59
C TRP A 122 -12.26 7.27 -0.60
N ARG A 123 -13.40 7.93 -0.28
CA ARG A 123 -14.34 8.53 -1.24
C ARG A 123 -14.96 7.54 -2.24
N ASN A 124 -14.85 6.24 -2.02
CA ASN A 124 -15.12 5.19 -3.01
C ASN A 124 -14.31 5.34 -4.31
N GLU A 125 -13.31 6.20 -4.36
CA GLU A 125 -12.46 6.46 -5.53
C GLU A 125 -11.15 5.70 -5.47
N VAL A 126 -10.67 5.34 -4.26
CA VAL A 126 -9.56 4.42 -4.06
C VAL A 126 -9.90 3.43 -2.97
N VAL A 127 -9.65 2.16 -3.24
CA VAL A 127 -9.98 1.04 -2.35
C VAL A 127 -8.75 0.17 -2.10
N GLY A 128 -8.48 -0.15 -0.85
CA GLY A 128 -7.51 -1.17 -0.46
C GLY A 128 -8.11 -2.54 -0.61
N PHE A 129 -7.31 -3.54 -1.01
CA PHE A 129 -7.77 -4.92 -1.15
C PHE A 129 -6.86 -5.97 -0.52
N THR A 130 -5.78 -5.53 0.14
CA THR A 130 -4.85 -6.39 0.88
C THR A 130 -4.61 -5.87 2.30
N TYR A 131 -4.15 -6.77 3.19
CA TYR A 131 -3.71 -6.49 4.54
C TYR A 131 -2.26 -6.92 4.68
N GLU A 132 -1.32 -6.00 4.52
CA GLU A 132 0.11 -6.31 4.40
C GLU A 132 0.89 -5.74 5.59
N PRO A 133 1.14 -6.53 6.64
CA PRO A 133 1.99 -6.07 7.75
C PRO A 133 3.40 -5.79 7.24
N ILE A 134 4.00 -4.74 7.80
CA ILE A 134 5.41 -4.42 7.63
C ILE A 134 6.20 -5.21 8.67
N VAL A 135 7.24 -5.92 8.21
CA VAL A 135 7.94 -6.92 8.99
C VAL A 135 9.45 -6.69 9.02
N PHE A 136 10.11 -7.34 9.97
CA PHE A 136 11.54 -7.60 9.94
C PHE A 136 11.81 -8.95 9.29
N VAL A 137 12.93 -9.07 8.61
CA VAL A 137 13.38 -10.34 8.01
C VAL A 137 14.82 -10.58 8.43
N TYR A 138 15.16 -11.82 8.76
CA TYR A 138 16.51 -12.14 9.19
C TYR A 138 17.03 -13.44 8.57
N ASN A 139 18.34 -13.59 8.52
CA ASN A 139 18.98 -14.82 8.12
C ASN A 139 19.10 -15.74 9.36
N LYS A 140 18.38 -16.87 9.37
CA LYS A 140 18.33 -17.80 10.51
C LYS A 140 19.71 -18.32 10.94
N GLN A 141 20.61 -18.58 9.99
CA GLN A 141 21.95 -19.06 10.29
C GLN A 141 22.77 -18.00 11.05
N ALA A 142 22.66 -16.72 10.68
CA ALA A 142 23.37 -15.64 11.35
C ALA A 142 22.92 -15.45 12.80
N PHE A 143 21.67 -15.80 13.13
CA PHE A 143 21.08 -15.64 14.45
C PHE A 143 21.01 -16.94 15.27
N GLN A 144 21.67 -18.04 14.85
CA GLN A 144 21.61 -19.33 15.56
C GLN A 144 21.92 -19.23 17.07
N ASN A 145 22.87 -18.34 17.45
CA ASN A 145 23.30 -18.15 18.83
C ASN A 145 23.04 -16.72 19.34
N LYS A 146 22.08 -16.02 18.73
CA LYS A 146 21.74 -14.64 19.06
C LYS A 146 20.23 -14.46 19.09
N ALA A 147 19.76 -13.65 20.02
CA ALA A 147 18.36 -13.26 20.07
C ALA A 147 18.01 -12.40 18.83
N VAL A 148 16.90 -12.73 18.18
CA VAL A 148 16.37 -11.93 17.08
C VAL A 148 15.58 -10.76 17.67
N PRO A 149 15.83 -9.50 17.28
CA PRO A 149 15.03 -8.36 17.73
C PRO A 149 13.55 -8.53 17.37
N GLN A 150 12.65 -8.35 18.35
CA GLN A 150 11.22 -8.54 18.20
C GLN A 150 10.43 -7.21 18.15
N THR A 151 11.07 -6.09 18.50
CA THR A 151 10.48 -4.75 18.55
C THR A 151 11.41 -3.75 17.89
N HIS A 152 10.89 -2.59 17.48
CA HIS A 152 11.72 -1.49 16.97
C HIS A 152 12.71 -1.00 18.02
N GLU A 153 12.30 -0.97 19.29
CA GLU A 153 13.19 -0.59 20.38
C GLU A 153 14.32 -1.60 20.59
N SER A 154 14.00 -2.90 20.64
CA SER A 154 15.02 -3.95 20.78
C SER A 154 15.98 -3.95 19.59
N LEU A 155 15.50 -3.72 18.37
CA LEU A 155 16.32 -3.59 17.18
C LEU A 155 17.32 -2.42 17.31
N ALA A 156 16.81 -1.23 17.63
CA ALA A 156 17.68 -0.05 17.80
C ALA A 156 18.74 -0.25 18.88
N SER A 157 18.38 -0.90 20.00
CA SER A 157 19.27 -1.16 21.12
C SER A 157 20.32 -2.23 20.78
N THR A 158 19.90 -3.35 20.19
CA THR A 158 20.80 -4.44 19.79
C THR A 158 21.81 -3.99 18.74
N MET A 159 21.37 -3.20 17.74
CA MET A 159 22.27 -2.65 16.73
C MET A 159 23.35 -1.72 17.30
N ARG A 160 23.10 -1.08 18.44
CA ARG A 160 24.08 -0.21 19.12
C ARG A 160 25.07 -1.00 19.97
N VAL A 161 24.61 -2.08 20.59
CA VAL A 161 25.45 -2.95 21.45
C VAL A 161 26.29 -3.89 20.57
N GLU A 162 25.72 -4.43 19.52
CA GLU A 162 26.37 -5.38 18.61
C GLU A 162 26.71 -4.73 17.25
N ASP A 163 27.29 -3.54 17.28
CA ASP A 163 27.54 -2.73 16.09
C ASP A 163 28.34 -3.45 15.00
N THR A 164 29.39 -4.18 15.39
CA THR A 164 30.23 -4.98 14.47
C THR A 164 29.46 -6.13 13.81
N PHE A 165 28.50 -6.73 14.54
CA PHE A 165 27.67 -7.81 14.00
C PHE A 165 26.74 -7.31 12.90
N PHE A 166 26.15 -6.12 13.07
CA PHE A 166 25.24 -5.53 12.10
C PHE A 166 25.94 -4.71 11.00
N ALA A 167 27.19 -4.31 11.19
CA ALA A 167 27.91 -3.43 10.26
C ALA A 167 27.89 -3.92 8.81
N HIS A 168 27.33 -3.10 7.89
CA HIS A 168 27.16 -3.39 6.45
C HIS A 168 26.27 -4.60 6.11
N ARG A 169 25.55 -5.15 7.09
CA ARG A 169 24.77 -6.39 6.94
C ARG A 169 23.27 -6.20 7.20
N VAL A 170 22.82 -4.96 7.27
CA VAL A 170 21.40 -4.59 7.37
C VAL A 170 20.94 -4.05 6.03
N GLY A 171 19.69 -4.35 5.66
CA GLY A 171 19.04 -3.83 4.48
C GLY A 171 17.71 -3.15 4.78
N SER A 172 17.34 -2.14 4.00
CA SER A 172 16.02 -1.51 4.04
C SER A 172 15.68 -0.92 2.66
N TYR A 173 14.49 -0.35 2.50
CA TYR A 173 14.14 0.35 1.28
C TYR A 173 14.87 1.68 1.14
N ASP A 174 15.16 2.07 -0.10
CA ASP A 174 15.61 3.41 -0.46
C ASP A 174 14.41 4.36 -0.55
N ALA A 175 14.19 5.16 0.48
CA ALA A 175 13.08 6.10 0.54
C ALA A 175 13.08 7.14 -0.61
N ARG A 176 14.21 7.35 -1.28
CA ARG A 176 14.32 8.26 -2.45
C ARG A 176 13.74 7.63 -3.72
N ARG A 177 13.81 6.30 -3.85
CA ARG A 177 13.55 5.54 -5.09
C ARG A 177 12.37 4.59 -4.99
N SER A 178 11.97 4.19 -3.77
CA SER A 178 10.85 3.31 -3.49
C SER A 178 9.70 4.11 -2.90
N GLY A 179 8.53 4.11 -3.54
CA GLY A 179 7.34 4.76 -2.99
C GLY A 179 6.86 4.09 -1.72
N ILE A 180 6.83 2.75 -1.68
CA ILE A 180 6.53 2.02 -0.45
C ILE A 180 7.58 2.28 0.63
N GLY A 181 8.86 2.33 0.28
CA GLY A 181 9.93 2.65 1.21
C GLY A 181 9.78 4.06 1.81
N TYR A 182 9.37 5.04 1.01
CA TYR A 182 9.06 6.38 1.49
C TYR A 182 7.86 6.39 2.42
N LEU A 183 6.77 5.73 2.02
CA LEU A 183 5.54 5.63 2.82
C LEU A 183 5.84 5.05 4.21
N VAL A 184 6.44 3.86 4.29
CA VAL A 184 6.68 3.21 5.60
C VAL A 184 7.66 4.00 6.47
N ALA A 185 8.70 4.60 5.89
CA ALA A 185 9.64 5.42 6.66
C ALA A 185 8.98 6.69 7.24
N THR A 186 8.06 7.33 6.51
CA THR A 186 7.30 8.49 7.01
C THR A 186 6.24 8.07 8.04
N GLN A 187 5.64 6.89 7.89
CA GLN A 187 4.66 6.38 8.86
C GLN A 187 5.33 5.93 10.16
N ASP A 188 6.54 5.40 10.13
CA ASP A 188 7.34 5.16 11.35
C ASP A 188 7.59 6.46 12.12
N GLU A 189 7.92 7.56 11.44
CA GLU A 189 8.12 8.87 12.09
C GLU A 189 6.83 9.38 12.76
N VAL A 190 5.68 9.11 12.16
CA VAL A 190 4.36 9.49 12.73
C VAL A 190 3.98 8.59 13.91
N THR A 191 4.29 7.30 13.83
CA THR A 191 3.79 6.29 14.78
C THR A 191 4.67 6.17 16.02
N SER A 192 6.00 6.37 15.87
CA SER A 192 6.97 6.03 16.93
C SER A 192 7.88 7.19 17.31
N SER A 193 7.93 7.50 18.60
CA SER A 193 8.87 8.49 19.16
C SER A 193 10.34 8.06 19.09
N ILE A 194 10.60 6.79 18.87
CA ILE A 194 11.98 6.25 18.75
C ILE A 194 12.48 6.19 17.31
N SER A 195 11.68 6.62 16.32
CA SER A 195 12.03 6.55 14.89
C SER A 195 13.39 7.19 14.59
N GLY A 196 13.68 8.34 15.16
CA GLY A 196 14.98 9.02 15.01
C GLY A 196 16.15 8.20 15.55
N ARG A 197 16.01 7.56 16.73
CA ARG A 197 17.02 6.68 17.33
C ARG A 197 17.26 5.43 16.49
N LEU A 198 16.17 4.88 15.93
CA LEU A 198 16.26 3.73 15.05
C LEU A 198 16.96 4.09 13.73
N GLN A 199 16.63 5.22 13.13
CA GLN A 199 17.31 5.72 11.93
C GLN A 199 18.81 5.95 12.18
N GLU A 200 19.19 6.50 13.33
CA GLU A 200 20.60 6.63 13.73
C GLU A 200 21.27 5.25 13.81
N SER A 201 20.63 4.28 14.47
CA SER A 201 21.17 2.92 14.61
C SER A 201 21.36 2.23 13.25
N LEU A 202 20.38 2.38 12.34
CA LEU A 202 20.47 1.91 10.96
C LEU A 202 21.62 2.57 10.19
N GLY A 203 21.81 3.87 10.38
CA GLY A 203 22.93 4.60 9.80
C GLY A 203 24.29 4.12 10.29
N ARG A 204 24.45 3.92 11.61
CA ARG A 204 25.67 3.36 12.22
C ARG A 204 26.00 1.98 11.68
N ALA A 205 24.98 1.14 11.47
CA ALA A 205 25.12 -0.16 10.83
C ALA A 205 25.46 -0.06 9.33
N ARG A 206 25.53 1.14 8.76
CA ARG A 206 25.77 1.37 7.33
C ARG A 206 24.81 0.56 6.46
N THR A 207 23.52 0.70 6.77
CA THR A 207 22.42 -0.03 6.14
C THR A 207 22.45 0.12 4.61
N LYS A 208 22.36 -0.99 3.90
CA LYS A 208 22.21 -1.00 2.44
C LYS A 208 20.77 -0.73 2.06
N VAL A 209 20.56 0.08 1.02
CA VAL A 209 19.22 0.48 0.60
C VAL A 209 18.85 -0.10 -0.77
N TYR A 210 17.59 -0.53 -0.89
CA TYR A 210 17.05 -1.29 -2.02
C TYR A 210 15.78 -0.65 -2.59
N GLY A 211 15.63 -0.71 -3.89
CA GLY A 211 14.39 -0.28 -4.56
C GLY A 211 13.30 -1.36 -4.62
N GLN A 212 13.64 -2.63 -4.39
CA GLN A 212 12.76 -3.78 -4.57
C GLN A 212 12.93 -4.80 -3.44
N THR A 213 11.82 -5.39 -2.99
CA THR A 213 11.78 -6.40 -1.91
C THR A 213 12.52 -7.67 -2.28
N ALA A 214 12.35 -8.17 -3.50
CA ALA A 214 12.94 -9.43 -3.95
C ALA A 214 14.46 -9.45 -3.81
N ARG A 215 15.15 -8.39 -4.27
CA ARG A 215 16.62 -8.27 -4.17
C ARG A 215 17.10 -8.22 -2.72
N LEU A 216 16.36 -7.56 -1.85
CA LEU A 216 16.68 -7.48 -0.43
C LEU A 216 16.55 -8.86 0.23
N LEU A 217 15.48 -9.61 -0.08
CA LEU A 217 15.27 -10.97 0.40
C LEU A 217 16.36 -11.94 -0.12
N ASP A 218 16.79 -11.80 -1.37
CA ASP A 218 17.88 -12.61 -1.93
C ASP A 218 19.21 -12.36 -1.19
N ASP A 219 19.54 -11.10 -0.88
CA ASP A 219 20.75 -10.76 -0.14
C ASP A 219 20.68 -11.25 1.32
N ILE A 220 19.50 -11.34 1.94
CA ILE A 220 19.31 -11.96 3.26
C ILE A 220 19.44 -13.49 3.16
N ALA A 221 18.81 -14.13 2.19
CA ALA A 221 18.87 -15.57 2.01
C ALA A 221 20.31 -16.08 1.80
N THR A 222 21.12 -15.31 1.07
CA THR A 222 22.52 -15.65 0.79
C THR A 222 23.49 -15.30 1.94
N GLY A 223 23.00 -14.66 3.01
CA GLY A 223 23.85 -14.21 4.14
C GLY A 223 24.67 -12.95 3.87
N LYS A 224 24.54 -12.34 2.70
CA LYS A 224 25.15 -11.03 2.40
C LYS A 224 24.58 -9.92 3.27
N LEU A 225 23.31 -10.05 3.66
CA LEU A 225 22.66 -9.34 4.74
C LEU A 225 22.25 -10.34 5.82
N ILE A 226 22.20 -9.88 7.07
CA ILE A 226 21.68 -10.69 8.18
C ILE A 226 20.30 -10.24 8.63
N PHE A 227 19.94 -8.99 8.32
CA PHE A 227 18.70 -8.39 8.78
C PHE A 227 18.15 -7.41 7.75
N GLY A 228 16.83 -7.44 7.58
CA GLY A 228 16.05 -6.53 6.75
C GLY A 228 15.03 -5.80 7.61
N TYR A 229 14.98 -4.48 7.46
CA TYR A 229 14.07 -3.60 8.17
C TYR A 229 12.98 -3.05 7.24
N ASN A 230 11.74 -3.06 7.71
CA ASN A 230 10.55 -2.51 7.03
C ASN A 230 10.22 -3.17 5.69
N LEU A 231 10.22 -4.51 5.62
CA LEU A 231 9.83 -5.24 4.41
C LEU A 231 8.32 -5.49 4.36
N LEU A 232 7.79 -5.63 3.16
CA LEU A 232 6.41 -6.10 2.92
C LEU A 232 6.25 -7.55 3.38
N GLY A 233 5.30 -7.78 4.30
CA GLY A 233 5.03 -9.08 4.90
C GLY A 233 4.71 -10.17 3.89
N PRO A 234 3.77 -9.98 2.95
CA PRO A 234 3.37 -11.04 2.02
C PRO A 234 4.54 -11.67 1.27
N TYR A 235 5.42 -10.87 0.69
CA TYR A 235 6.63 -11.37 0.01
C TYR A 235 7.61 -12.06 0.97
N SER A 236 7.71 -11.53 2.19
CA SER A 236 8.60 -12.08 3.22
C SER A 236 8.09 -13.44 3.71
N PHE A 237 6.79 -13.59 3.97
CA PHE A 237 6.15 -14.85 4.36
C PHE A 237 6.21 -15.89 3.23
N ALA A 238 5.96 -15.48 1.98
CA ALA A 238 6.07 -16.37 0.83
C ALA A 238 7.51 -16.89 0.68
N ARG A 239 8.51 -16.02 0.88
CA ARG A 239 9.92 -16.41 0.83
C ARG A 239 10.31 -17.33 1.99
N GLU A 240 9.88 -17.06 3.21
CA GLU A 240 10.15 -17.91 4.38
C GLU A 240 9.62 -19.33 4.19
N LYS A 241 8.43 -19.50 3.57
CA LYS A 241 7.87 -20.83 3.24
C LYS A 241 8.69 -21.58 2.21
N GLN A 242 9.43 -20.88 1.34
CA GLN A 242 10.20 -21.48 0.24
C GLN A 242 11.69 -21.64 0.56
N ASP A 243 12.19 -20.94 1.57
CA ASP A 243 13.62 -20.85 1.89
C ASP A 243 13.84 -20.86 3.40
N GLU A 244 14.27 -22.02 3.93
CA GLU A 244 14.50 -22.24 5.36
C GLU A 244 15.52 -21.31 6.01
N ARG A 245 16.36 -20.65 5.21
CA ARG A 245 17.36 -19.69 5.68
C ARG A 245 16.75 -18.36 6.15
N ILE A 246 15.54 -18.08 5.72
CA ILE A 246 14.81 -16.84 6.01
C ILE A 246 13.94 -17.04 7.26
N GLY A 247 13.97 -16.04 8.16
CA GLY A 247 13.00 -15.90 9.23
C GLY A 247 12.33 -14.54 9.15
N VAL A 248 11.05 -14.48 9.51
CA VAL A 248 10.24 -13.26 9.49
C VAL A 248 9.78 -12.97 10.92
N VAL A 249 9.78 -11.69 11.31
CA VAL A 249 9.25 -11.19 12.58
C VAL A 249 8.24 -10.09 12.30
N ILE A 250 7.03 -10.24 12.80
CA ILE A 250 6.08 -9.13 12.90
C ILE A 250 6.43 -8.36 14.18
N PRO A 251 6.82 -7.06 14.10
CA PRO A 251 7.22 -6.32 15.30
C PRO A 251 6.09 -6.26 16.33
N GLN A 252 6.43 -6.53 17.60
CA GLN A 252 5.45 -6.69 18.67
C GLN A 252 4.98 -5.36 19.27
N ASP A 253 5.83 -4.33 19.26
CA ASP A 253 5.52 -3.00 19.78
C ASP A 253 4.49 -2.28 18.88
N TYR A 254 4.67 -2.30 17.58
CA TYR A 254 3.68 -1.95 16.57
C TYR A 254 4.07 -2.57 15.22
N ALA A 255 3.07 -2.94 14.43
CA ALA A 255 3.27 -3.35 13.05
C ALA A 255 2.40 -2.47 12.14
N LEU A 256 3.05 -1.63 11.33
CA LEU A 256 2.34 -0.89 10.28
C LEU A 256 1.71 -1.88 9.32
N VAL A 257 0.48 -1.60 8.89
CA VAL A 257 -0.19 -2.40 7.88
C VAL A 257 -0.51 -1.50 6.69
N VAL A 258 0.07 -1.82 5.55
CA VAL A 258 -0.24 -1.18 4.27
C VAL A 258 -1.26 -2.02 3.51
N SER A 259 -1.93 -1.38 2.55
CA SER A 259 -2.79 -2.06 1.60
C SER A 259 -2.35 -1.75 0.17
N ARG A 260 -2.48 -2.73 -0.71
CA ARG A 260 -2.49 -2.40 -2.13
C ARG A 260 -3.79 -1.70 -2.42
N ALA A 261 -3.67 -0.48 -2.89
CA ALA A 261 -4.78 0.38 -3.22
C ALA A 261 -5.02 0.36 -4.74
N ALA A 262 -6.26 0.18 -5.13
CA ALA A 262 -6.71 0.19 -6.51
C ALA A 262 -7.65 1.38 -6.75
N PHE A 263 -7.53 2.02 -7.92
CA PHE A 263 -8.53 2.96 -8.41
C PHE A 263 -8.84 2.72 -9.88
N ILE A 264 -10.03 3.12 -10.31
CA ILE A 264 -10.46 3.12 -11.71
C ILE A 264 -10.15 4.49 -12.28
N SER A 265 -9.44 4.55 -13.40
CA SER A 265 -9.09 5.84 -14.02
C SER A 265 -10.31 6.65 -14.40
N LYS A 266 -10.22 7.98 -14.26
CA LYS A 266 -11.34 8.92 -14.49
C LYS A 266 -11.99 8.79 -15.86
N GLN A 267 -11.20 8.53 -16.87
CA GLN A 267 -11.63 8.34 -18.27
C GLN A 267 -11.23 6.96 -18.78
N ALA A 268 -11.40 5.92 -17.94
CA ALA A 268 -11.17 4.54 -18.34
C ALA A 268 -11.99 4.20 -19.58
N LYS A 269 -11.31 3.68 -20.61
CA LYS A 269 -11.99 3.29 -21.88
C LYS A 269 -12.87 2.06 -21.69
N HIS A 270 -12.54 1.20 -20.71
CA HIS A 270 -13.26 -0.04 -20.42
C HIS A 270 -13.80 0.01 -18.98
N ALA A 271 -14.55 1.07 -18.66
CA ALA A 271 -15.02 1.37 -17.30
C ALA A 271 -15.83 0.22 -16.68
N ILE A 272 -16.70 -0.45 -17.46
CA ILE A 272 -17.50 -1.58 -16.96
C ILE A 272 -16.59 -2.76 -16.56
N ASN A 273 -15.59 -3.09 -17.37
CA ASN A 273 -14.65 -4.16 -17.07
C ASN A 273 -13.75 -3.79 -15.89
N ALA A 274 -13.36 -2.51 -15.76
CA ALA A 274 -12.64 -1.99 -14.62
C ALA A 274 -13.46 -2.11 -13.32
N GLN A 275 -14.74 -1.75 -13.35
CA GLN A 275 -15.67 -1.93 -12.22
C GLN A 275 -15.77 -3.42 -11.81
N ARG A 276 -15.95 -4.32 -12.79
CA ARG A 276 -16.00 -5.77 -12.54
C ARG A 276 -14.73 -6.26 -11.87
N PHE A 277 -13.57 -5.83 -12.36
CA PHE A 277 -12.29 -6.26 -11.84
C PHE A 277 -12.03 -5.74 -10.41
N VAL A 278 -12.24 -4.43 -10.16
CA VAL A 278 -12.04 -3.88 -8.82
C VAL A 278 -13.04 -4.46 -7.82
N ASN A 279 -14.32 -4.62 -8.21
CA ASN A 279 -15.30 -5.31 -7.36
C ASN A 279 -14.92 -6.78 -7.09
N PHE A 280 -14.35 -7.49 -8.07
CA PHE A 280 -13.83 -8.84 -7.85
C PHE A 280 -12.71 -8.83 -6.79
N LEU A 281 -11.73 -7.93 -6.88
CA LEU A 281 -10.64 -7.83 -5.92
C LEU A 281 -11.12 -7.68 -4.46
N ILE A 282 -12.18 -6.90 -4.24
CA ILE A 282 -12.71 -6.60 -2.89
C ILE A 282 -13.89 -7.51 -2.49
N SER A 283 -14.39 -8.35 -3.39
CA SER A 283 -15.47 -9.30 -3.09
C SER A 283 -14.98 -10.45 -2.22
N LYS A 284 -15.92 -11.09 -1.50
CA LYS A 284 -15.60 -12.30 -0.72
C LYS A 284 -14.86 -13.35 -1.57
N GLU A 285 -15.30 -13.55 -2.81
CA GLU A 285 -14.68 -14.51 -3.71
C GLU A 285 -13.25 -14.13 -4.10
N GLY A 286 -13.00 -12.90 -4.50
CA GLY A 286 -11.67 -12.40 -4.80
C GLY A 286 -10.75 -12.46 -3.58
N GLN A 287 -11.26 -12.12 -2.39
CA GLN A 287 -10.54 -12.23 -1.13
C GLN A 287 -10.19 -13.68 -0.76
N ASP A 288 -11.09 -14.64 -1.02
CA ASP A 288 -10.80 -16.07 -0.87
C ASP A 288 -9.66 -16.53 -1.80
N VAL A 289 -9.63 -16.04 -3.04
CA VAL A 289 -8.54 -16.35 -3.99
C VAL A 289 -7.24 -15.72 -3.53
N ILE A 290 -7.26 -14.45 -3.10
CA ILE A 290 -6.09 -13.75 -2.55
C ILE A 290 -5.49 -14.56 -1.41
N ASN A 291 -6.27 -14.92 -0.40
CA ASN A 291 -5.79 -15.61 0.79
C ASN A 291 -5.34 -17.06 0.54
N LYS A 292 -5.97 -17.79 -0.39
CA LYS A 292 -5.75 -19.23 -0.56
C LYS A 292 -4.80 -19.58 -1.71
N LYS A 293 -4.70 -18.73 -2.73
CA LYS A 293 -4.01 -19.06 -3.98
C LYS A 293 -2.88 -18.12 -4.35
N SER A 294 -2.81 -16.91 -3.77
CA SER A 294 -1.79 -15.89 -4.11
C SER A 294 -0.72 -15.76 -3.02
N GLU A 295 0.34 -15.01 -3.32
CA GLU A 295 1.35 -14.63 -2.32
C GLU A 295 0.91 -13.40 -1.50
N LEU A 296 -0.30 -12.85 -1.74
CA LEU A 296 -0.84 -11.69 -1.05
C LEU A 296 -1.69 -12.12 0.16
N VAL A 297 -1.94 -11.17 1.05
CA VAL A 297 -2.83 -11.34 2.21
C VAL A 297 -4.05 -10.45 2.02
N GLY A 298 -5.25 -10.99 2.14
CA GLY A 298 -6.50 -10.26 1.94
C GLY A 298 -6.86 -9.33 3.09
N LEU A 299 -7.93 -8.54 2.90
CA LEU A 299 -8.38 -7.50 3.85
C LEU A 299 -8.79 -8.05 5.22
N HIS A 300 -9.23 -9.29 5.28
CA HIS A 300 -9.65 -9.96 6.50
C HIS A 300 -8.78 -11.21 6.68
N PRO A 301 -7.50 -11.03 7.07
CA PRO A 301 -6.62 -12.15 7.33
C PRO A 301 -7.06 -12.88 8.60
N ASP A 302 -6.75 -14.16 8.66
CA ASP A 302 -6.70 -14.87 9.93
C ASP A 302 -5.47 -14.37 10.71
N ILE A 303 -5.69 -13.41 11.61
CA ILE A 303 -4.63 -12.80 12.41
C ILE A 303 -3.95 -13.83 13.30
N ASP A 304 -4.73 -14.75 13.90
CA ASP A 304 -4.18 -15.79 14.77
C ASP A 304 -3.26 -16.73 13.98
N ALA A 305 -3.64 -17.07 12.75
CA ALA A 305 -2.79 -17.86 11.87
C ALA A 305 -1.53 -17.10 11.41
N LEU A 306 -1.59 -15.79 11.20
CA LEU A 306 -0.41 -14.95 10.90
C LEU A 306 0.55 -14.88 12.10
N VAL A 307 0.01 -14.77 13.32
CA VAL A 307 0.80 -14.65 14.55
C VAL A 307 1.37 -16.00 14.99
N SER A 308 0.58 -17.08 14.92
CA SER A 308 1.01 -18.43 15.33
C SER A 308 2.14 -18.97 14.45
N GLN A 309 2.22 -18.59 13.18
CA GLN A 309 3.37 -18.90 12.32
C GLN A 309 4.70 -18.35 12.84
N GLN A 310 4.65 -17.37 13.74
CA GLN A 310 5.82 -16.71 14.35
C GLN A 310 6.26 -17.38 15.67
N GLY A 311 5.60 -18.44 16.12
CA GLY A 311 5.90 -19.08 17.42
C GLY A 311 5.60 -18.21 18.64
N VAL A 312 4.72 -17.22 18.49
CA VAL A 312 4.34 -16.27 19.54
C VAL A 312 2.97 -16.68 20.07
N GLU A 313 2.95 -17.58 21.04
CA GLU A 313 1.68 -18.16 21.55
C GLU A 313 0.87 -17.21 22.44
N ASP A 314 1.39 -16.06 22.88
CA ASP A 314 0.73 -15.25 23.93
C ASP A 314 0.93 -13.72 23.84
N GLN A 315 1.30 -13.15 22.69
CA GLN A 315 1.52 -11.69 22.59
C GLN A 315 0.57 -11.06 21.55
N THR A 316 -0.20 -10.10 22.04
CA THR A 316 -1.04 -9.25 21.19
C THR A 316 -0.15 -8.33 20.35
N ILE A 317 0.03 -8.64 19.07
CA ILE A 317 0.70 -7.72 18.14
C ILE A 317 -0.20 -6.51 17.92
N ASN A 318 0.38 -5.33 18.05
CA ASN A 318 -0.32 -4.08 17.82
C ASN A 318 -0.29 -3.72 16.33
N PHE A 319 -1.27 -4.18 15.56
CA PHE A 319 -1.40 -3.84 14.16
C PHE A 319 -1.95 -2.43 13.97
N HIS A 320 -1.26 -1.64 13.16
CA HIS A 320 -1.60 -0.26 12.81
C HIS A 320 -1.92 -0.14 11.31
N PRO A 321 -3.16 -0.43 10.87
CA PRO A 321 -3.57 -0.19 9.49
C PRO A 321 -3.44 1.30 9.15
N ILE A 322 -2.74 1.60 8.07
CA ILE A 322 -2.57 2.95 7.56
C ILE A 322 -3.85 3.34 6.80
N PRO A 323 -4.61 4.35 7.24
CA PRO A 323 -5.87 4.70 6.58
C PRO A 323 -5.63 5.37 5.22
N LEU A 324 -6.39 4.94 4.20
CA LEU A 324 -6.50 5.70 2.95
C LEU A 324 -7.17 7.04 3.24
N GLY A 325 -6.50 8.14 2.90
CA GLY A 325 -7.05 9.47 3.17
C GLY A 325 -6.03 10.60 3.05
N PRO A 326 -6.48 11.85 3.24
CA PRO A 326 -5.67 13.04 2.98
C PRO A 326 -4.45 13.17 3.90
N ALA A 327 -4.44 12.53 5.07
CA ALA A 327 -3.28 12.53 5.97
C ALA A 327 -2.03 11.95 5.30
N LEU A 328 -2.18 11.01 4.36
CA LEU A 328 -1.07 10.43 3.61
C LEU A 328 -0.36 11.45 2.70
N MET A 329 -1.04 12.51 2.29
CA MET A 329 -0.46 13.54 1.43
C MET A 329 0.45 14.53 2.19
N VAL A 330 0.41 14.54 3.51
CA VAL A 330 1.17 15.50 4.34
C VAL A 330 2.66 15.45 4.04
N TYR A 331 3.23 14.26 3.90
CA TYR A 331 4.65 14.08 3.58
C TYR A 331 4.96 14.15 2.06
N LEU A 332 3.93 14.25 1.21
CA LEU A 332 4.09 14.49 -0.22
C LEU A 332 4.20 15.98 -0.57
N ASP A 333 3.95 16.90 0.39
CA ASP A 333 4.30 18.30 0.24
C ASP A 333 5.80 18.44 -0.05
N ASP A 334 6.15 19.22 -1.07
CA ASP A 334 7.52 19.33 -1.57
C ASP A 334 8.53 19.75 -0.51
N SER A 335 8.16 20.66 0.40
CA SER A 335 9.05 21.14 1.45
C SER A 335 9.27 20.10 2.53
N LYS A 336 8.19 19.44 2.95
CA LYS A 336 8.25 18.34 3.93
C LYS A 336 8.99 17.15 3.35
N ARG A 337 8.70 16.76 2.11
CA ARG A 337 9.39 15.68 1.42
C ARG A 337 10.89 15.93 1.33
N ARG A 338 11.32 17.11 0.86
CA ARG A 338 12.75 17.45 0.78
C ARG A 338 13.41 17.42 2.15
N ARG A 339 12.75 17.95 3.18
CA ARG A 339 13.28 17.93 4.55
C ARG A 339 13.40 16.52 5.10
N PHE A 340 12.36 15.71 4.94
CA PHE A 340 12.39 14.30 5.36
C PHE A 340 13.53 13.53 4.66
N ILE A 341 13.61 13.59 3.34
CA ILE A 341 14.65 12.89 2.56
C ILE A 341 16.04 13.34 2.99
N LYS A 342 16.25 14.65 3.19
CA LYS A 342 17.54 15.17 3.66
C LYS A 342 17.90 14.64 5.04
N ALA A 343 16.96 14.60 5.97
CA ALA A 343 17.16 14.06 7.32
C ALA A 343 17.46 12.55 7.25
N TRP A 344 16.67 11.80 6.48
CA TRP A 344 16.84 10.37 6.26
C TRP A 344 18.22 10.05 5.63
N GLU A 345 18.63 10.78 4.61
CA GLU A 345 19.97 10.63 3.99
C GLU A 345 21.08 10.94 4.99
N SER A 346 20.94 11.99 5.78
CA SER A 346 21.92 12.35 6.80
C SER A 346 22.05 11.27 7.87
N ALA A 347 20.94 10.66 8.28
CA ALA A 347 20.93 9.60 9.29
C ALA A 347 21.49 8.27 8.75
N LEU A 348 21.07 7.84 7.54
CA LEU A 348 21.40 6.51 7.03
C LEU A 348 22.65 6.46 6.15
N LEU A 349 22.97 7.53 5.40
CA LEU A 349 23.95 7.49 4.33
C LEU A 349 25.20 8.34 4.59
N SER A 350 25.16 9.28 5.55
CA SER A 350 26.20 10.29 5.73
C SER A 350 27.26 9.93 6.78
N ILE A 351 27.21 8.75 7.40
CA ILE A 351 28.21 8.35 8.38
C ILE A 351 29.52 8.05 7.62
N LYS A 352 30.39 9.09 7.54
CA LYS A 352 31.78 8.90 7.12
C LYS A 352 32.46 7.91 8.08
N PRO A 353 33.37 7.05 7.58
CA PRO A 353 34.16 6.24 8.48
C PRO A 353 34.85 7.15 9.49
N THR A 354 34.67 6.86 10.78
CA THR A 354 35.56 7.40 11.81
C THR A 354 36.96 6.90 11.46
N PRO A 355 37.97 7.78 11.41
CA PRO A 355 39.33 7.42 11.04
C PRO A 355 39.93 6.33 11.94
#